data_9f430aaba8d7d52481a83ab13b90e4bd
#
_entry.id   9f430aaba8d7d52481a83ab13b90e4bd
#
_cell.length_a   1.000
_cell.length_b   1.000
_cell.length_c   1.000
_cell.angle_alpha   90.00
_cell.angle_beta   90.00
_cell.angle_gamma   90.00
#
_symmetry.space_group_name_H-M   'P 1'
#
loop_
_entity.id
_entity.type
_entity.pdbx_description
1 polymer ?
#
loop_
_entity_poly.entity_id
_entity_poly.type
_entity_poly.pdbx_seq_one_letter_code
_entity_poly.pdbx_strand_id
1 'polypeptide(L)'
;MRLTRRQFALAGAATAAALAGDAQAETEARFEVTHTEDEWKKILTPDQFYVLREHGTERAGTSPLNKEKRKGTFVCAGCALPLYSSETKYESGTGWPSFWKPLDNAIGTSEDRSWFSVRTEVHCRRCGGHLGHVFEDGPKPTGLRYCMNGVAMKFEPASS
;
A
#
# COMPACT_ATOMS: atom_id res chain seq x y z
N MET A 1 68.66 -41.65 -2.65
CA MET A 1 67.84 -41.53 -1.44
C MET A 1 67.58 -40.08 -1.12
N ARG A 2 66.48 -39.48 -1.54
CA ARG A 2 65.88 -38.26 -0.99
C ARG A 2 64.52 -38.10 -1.61
N LEU A 3 63.49 -38.26 -0.78
CA LEU A 3 62.12 -38.02 -1.09
C LEU A 3 61.85 -36.50 -0.97
N THR A 4 61.27 -35.88 -1.99
CA THR A 4 60.72 -34.52 -1.91
C THR A 4 59.21 -34.54 -2.12
N ARG A 5 58.53 -34.25 -1.08
CA ARG A 5 57.07 -34.02 -1.10
C ARG A 5 56.78 -32.71 -1.81
N ARG A 6 56.00 -32.74 -2.89
CA ARG A 6 55.37 -31.58 -3.48
C ARG A 6 53.93 -31.50 -2.94
N GLN A 7 53.69 -30.48 -2.13
CA GLN A 7 52.37 -30.12 -1.70
C GLN A 7 51.68 -29.30 -2.82
N PHE A 8 50.56 -29.79 -3.32
CA PHE A 8 49.69 -29.02 -4.18
C PHE A 8 48.69 -28.28 -3.29
N ALA A 9 48.76 -26.95 -3.26
CA ALA A 9 47.76 -26.09 -2.69
C ALA A 9 46.65 -25.89 -3.72
N LEU A 10 45.49 -26.44 -3.47
CA LEU A 10 44.23 -26.11 -4.21
C LEU A 10 43.64 -24.86 -3.63
N ALA A 11 43.71 -23.77 -4.39
CA ALA A 11 42.99 -22.54 -4.09
C ALA A 11 41.53 -22.73 -4.51
N GLY A 12 40.63 -22.88 -3.53
CA GLY A 12 39.21 -22.85 -3.75
C GLY A 12 38.73 -21.41 -3.90
N ALA A 13 38.31 -21.02 -5.09
CA ALA A 13 37.60 -19.79 -5.32
C ALA A 13 36.14 -19.95 -4.84
N ALA A 14 35.80 -19.36 -3.70
CA ALA A 14 34.45 -19.26 -3.25
C ALA A 14 33.73 -18.15 -4.05
N THR A 15 32.86 -18.52 -4.96
CA THR A 15 31.94 -17.62 -5.62
C THR A 15 30.82 -17.26 -4.63
N ALA A 16 30.87 -16.07 -4.10
CA ALA A 16 29.75 -15.50 -3.38
C ALA A 16 28.65 -15.13 -4.40
N ALA A 17 27.67 -16.01 -4.56
CA ALA A 17 26.45 -15.70 -5.29
C ALA A 17 25.60 -14.75 -4.43
N ALA A 18 25.29 -13.58 -4.98
CA ALA A 18 24.52 -12.54 -4.33
C ALA A 18 23.06 -12.99 -4.10
N LEU A 19 22.66 -13.08 -2.84
CA LEU A 19 21.27 -13.25 -2.42
C LEU A 19 20.60 -11.86 -2.34
N ALA A 20 20.31 -11.26 -3.48
CA ALA A 20 19.61 -9.97 -3.55
C ALA A 20 18.15 -10.11 -4.07
N GLY A 21 17.63 -11.33 -4.17
CA GLY A 21 16.31 -11.61 -4.76
C GLY A 21 15.15 -11.82 -3.77
N ASP A 22 15.42 -12.09 -2.49
CA ASP A 22 14.39 -12.67 -1.62
C ASP A 22 13.56 -11.67 -0.83
N ALA A 23 14.02 -10.44 -0.61
CA ALA A 23 13.31 -9.48 0.23
C ALA A 23 12.01 -8.95 -0.39
N GLN A 24 11.92 -8.85 -1.72
CA GLN A 24 10.70 -8.42 -2.42
C GLN A 24 9.69 -9.56 -2.55
N ALA A 25 10.15 -10.78 -2.75
CA ALA A 25 9.29 -11.96 -2.81
C ALA A 25 8.65 -12.29 -1.45
N GLU A 26 9.36 -12.09 -0.34
CA GLU A 26 8.81 -12.27 1.02
C GLU A 26 7.74 -11.22 1.38
N THR A 27 7.83 -10.01 0.84
CA THR A 27 6.85 -8.97 1.10
C THR A 27 5.55 -9.22 0.32
N GLU A 28 5.64 -9.74 -0.89
CA GLU A 28 4.46 -10.11 -1.69
C GLU A 28 3.74 -11.37 -1.17
N ALA A 29 4.44 -12.31 -0.57
CA ALA A 29 3.86 -13.50 0.05
C ALA A 29 2.99 -13.21 1.30
N ARG A 30 2.96 -11.97 1.78
CA ARG A 30 2.13 -11.53 2.92
C ARG A 30 0.68 -11.25 2.58
N PHE A 31 0.36 -10.99 1.34
CA PHE A 31 -0.98 -10.56 0.94
C PHE A 31 -1.75 -11.67 0.23
N GLU A 32 -3.05 -11.72 0.45
CA GLU A 32 -3.94 -12.72 -0.15
C GLU A 32 -4.04 -12.57 -1.67
N VAL A 33 -3.93 -11.33 -2.17
CA VAL A 33 -3.97 -11.00 -3.59
C VAL A 33 -2.62 -10.43 -4.00
N THR A 34 -1.93 -11.18 -4.84
CA THR A 34 -0.63 -10.79 -5.40
C THR A 34 -0.65 -10.94 -6.91
N HIS A 35 -0.02 -10.02 -7.60
CA HIS A 35 0.17 -10.03 -9.04
C HIS A 35 1.57 -9.53 -9.37
N THR A 36 2.09 -9.92 -10.49
CA THR A 36 3.30 -9.32 -11.05
C THR A 36 3.05 -7.86 -11.43
N GLU A 37 4.10 -7.07 -11.58
CA GLU A 37 3.97 -5.67 -12.01
C GLU A 37 3.21 -5.53 -13.33
N ASP A 38 3.50 -6.40 -14.30
CA ASP A 38 2.83 -6.40 -15.60
C ASP A 38 1.35 -6.75 -15.50
N GLU A 39 0.97 -7.65 -14.59
CA GLU A 39 -0.43 -7.98 -14.33
C GLU A 39 -1.16 -6.82 -13.66
N TRP A 40 -0.54 -6.17 -12.67
CA TRP A 40 -1.09 -4.96 -12.06
C TRP A 40 -1.32 -3.85 -13.09
N LYS A 41 -0.38 -3.62 -13.99
CA LYS A 41 -0.51 -2.62 -15.09
C LYS A 41 -1.63 -2.93 -16.07
N LYS A 42 -2.03 -4.20 -16.20
CA LYS A 42 -3.17 -4.60 -17.06
C LYS A 42 -4.53 -4.37 -16.41
N ILE A 43 -4.61 -4.48 -15.06
CA ILE A 43 -5.88 -4.38 -14.33
C ILE A 43 -6.11 -2.99 -13.73
N LEU A 44 -5.07 -2.20 -13.54
CA LEU A 44 -5.12 -0.85 -12.98
C LEU A 44 -4.96 0.20 -14.07
N THR A 45 -5.59 1.36 -13.89
CA THR A 45 -5.24 2.53 -14.68
C THR A 45 -3.83 3.02 -14.28
N PRO A 46 -3.13 3.82 -15.11
CA PRO A 46 -1.83 4.36 -14.75
C PRO A 46 -1.82 5.10 -13.41
N ASP A 47 -2.84 5.92 -13.14
CA ASP A 47 -2.96 6.66 -11.88
C ASP A 47 -3.21 5.74 -10.67
N GLN A 48 -4.03 4.70 -10.85
CA GLN A 48 -4.24 3.67 -9.83
C GLN A 48 -2.95 2.90 -9.55
N PHE A 49 -2.22 2.52 -10.59
CA PHE A 49 -0.95 1.82 -10.44
C PHE A 49 0.08 2.69 -9.70
N TYR A 50 0.22 3.96 -10.11
CA TYR A 50 1.11 4.92 -9.48
C TYR A 50 0.84 5.06 -7.97
N VAL A 51 -0.42 5.16 -7.56
CA VAL A 51 -0.76 5.28 -6.13
C VAL A 51 -0.66 3.94 -5.41
N LEU A 52 -1.33 2.89 -5.91
CA LEU A 52 -1.44 1.61 -5.20
C LEU A 52 -0.12 0.82 -5.16
N ARG A 53 0.73 0.92 -6.18
CA ARG A 53 1.92 0.06 -6.32
C ARG A 53 3.24 0.82 -6.21
N GLU A 54 3.27 2.10 -6.55
CA GLU A 54 4.47 2.94 -6.47
C GLU A 54 4.44 3.95 -5.31
N HIS A 55 3.48 3.81 -4.38
CA HIS A 55 3.30 4.70 -3.23
C HIS A 55 3.13 6.19 -3.62
N GLY A 56 2.51 6.43 -4.76
CA GLY A 56 2.25 7.78 -5.24
C GLY A 56 1.16 8.48 -4.44
N THR A 57 1.02 9.79 -4.69
CA THR A 57 -0.05 10.62 -4.12
C THR A 57 -0.75 11.34 -5.25
N GLU A 58 -2.08 11.24 -5.33
CA GLU A 58 -2.88 12.03 -6.26
C GLU A 58 -2.83 13.52 -5.88
N ARG A 59 -3.03 14.40 -6.85
CA ARG A 59 -3.08 15.83 -6.57
C ARG A 59 -4.34 16.18 -5.74
N ALA A 60 -4.15 17.01 -4.72
CA ALA A 60 -5.25 17.48 -3.87
C ALA A 60 -6.40 18.09 -4.69
N GLY A 61 -7.62 17.79 -4.31
CA GLY A 61 -8.84 18.35 -4.93
C GLY A 61 -9.25 17.69 -6.26
N THR A 62 -8.53 16.70 -6.76
CA THR A 62 -8.82 16.09 -8.07
C THR A 62 -9.79 14.90 -8.01
N SER A 63 -9.88 14.22 -6.87
CA SER A 63 -10.76 13.05 -6.76
C SER A 63 -12.23 13.43 -6.74
N PRO A 64 -13.08 12.82 -7.60
CA PRO A 64 -14.53 12.98 -7.50
C PRO A 64 -15.10 12.43 -6.18
N LEU A 65 -14.39 11.50 -5.53
CA LEU A 65 -14.79 10.93 -4.24
C LEU A 65 -14.73 11.94 -3.08
N ASN A 66 -14.05 13.07 -3.25
CA ASN A 66 -14.12 14.17 -2.27
C ASN A 66 -15.57 14.59 -2.02
N LYS A 67 -16.39 14.67 -3.07
CA LYS A 67 -17.78 15.12 -3.02
C LYS A 67 -18.79 13.99 -2.90
N GLU A 68 -18.35 12.73 -2.79
CA GLU A 68 -19.25 11.60 -2.65
C GLU A 68 -19.93 11.59 -1.28
N LYS A 69 -21.26 11.68 -1.25
CA LYS A 69 -22.10 11.76 -0.03
C LYS A 69 -23.18 10.69 0.05
N ARG A 70 -23.32 9.88 -0.99
CA ARG A 70 -24.30 8.81 -0.99
C ARG A 70 -23.92 7.73 0.04
N LYS A 71 -24.92 7.01 0.53
CA LYS A 71 -24.70 5.81 1.33
C LYS A 71 -24.01 4.74 0.48
N GLY A 72 -22.98 4.12 1.03
CA GLY A 72 -22.27 3.06 0.35
C GLY A 72 -20.93 2.76 0.99
N THR A 73 -20.12 2.01 0.25
CA THR A 73 -18.83 1.50 0.69
C THR A 73 -17.73 1.93 -0.29
N PHE A 74 -16.61 2.33 0.25
CA PHE A 74 -15.39 2.59 -0.52
C PHE A 74 -14.55 1.31 -0.50
N VAL A 75 -14.29 0.75 -1.68
CA VAL A 75 -13.56 -0.49 -1.85
C VAL A 75 -12.20 -0.24 -2.50
N CYS A 76 -11.24 -1.14 -2.27
CA CYS A 76 -9.93 -1.07 -2.90
C CYS A 76 -10.03 -1.18 -4.42
N ALA A 77 -9.43 -0.24 -5.15
CA ALA A 77 -9.44 -0.29 -6.61
C ALA A 77 -8.64 -1.48 -7.17
N GLY A 78 -7.70 -2.03 -6.40
CA GLY A 78 -6.89 -3.16 -6.81
C GLY A 78 -7.55 -4.54 -6.61
N CYS A 79 -8.26 -4.74 -5.48
CA CYS A 79 -8.76 -6.06 -5.10
C CYS A 79 -10.21 -6.08 -4.62
N ALA A 80 -10.91 -4.95 -4.69
CA ALA A 80 -12.31 -4.77 -4.27
C ALA A 80 -12.59 -5.09 -2.79
N LEU A 81 -11.56 -5.14 -1.92
CA LEU A 81 -11.79 -5.26 -0.47
C LEU A 81 -12.55 -4.03 0.03
N PRO A 82 -13.67 -4.19 0.77
CA PRO A 82 -14.31 -3.07 1.46
C PRO A 82 -13.36 -2.42 2.47
N LEU A 83 -13.16 -1.10 2.37
CA LEU A 83 -12.19 -0.36 3.17
C LEU A 83 -12.85 0.60 4.16
N TYR A 84 -13.78 1.41 3.69
CA TYR A 84 -14.44 2.44 4.48
C TYR A 84 -15.94 2.50 4.19
N SER A 85 -16.72 2.80 5.23
CA SER A 85 -18.13 3.12 5.10
C SER A 85 -18.31 4.63 4.85
N SER A 86 -19.32 5.00 4.06
CA SER A 86 -19.76 6.39 3.91
C SER A 86 -20.13 7.06 5.24
N GLU A 87 -20.50 6.27 6.25
CA GLU A 87 -20.85 6.75 7.58
C GLU A 87 -19.67 7.37 8.34
N THR A 88 -18.45 6.96 8.00
CA THR A 88 -17.22 7.48 8.64
C THR A 88 -16.54 8.56 7.80
N LYS A 89 -17.05 8.85 6.61
CA LYS A 89 -16.51 9.90 5.73
C LYS A 89 -16.89 11.29 6.25
N TYR A 90 -15.95 12.23 6.21
CA TYR A 90 -16.17 13.62 6.57
C TYR A 90 -15.34 14.59 5.72
N GLU A 91 -15.74 15.86 5.72
CA GLU A 91 -15.02 16.93 5.02
C GLU A 91 -13.85 17.42 5.89
N SER A 92 -12.64 17.03 5.53
CA SER A 92 -11.43 17.45 6.25
C SER A 92 -10.84 18.77 5.75
N GLY A 93 -11.25 19.21 4.55
CA GLY A 93 -10.68 20.41 3.90
C GLY A 93 -9.27 20.21 3.33
N THR A 94 -8.73 18.99 3.35
CA THR A 94 -7.37 18.70 2.88
C THR A 94 -7.26 18.51 1.38
N GLY A 95 -8.37 18.21 0.70
CA GLY A 95 -8.42 17.93 -0.73
C GLY A 95 -8.34 16.44 -1.08
N TRP A 96 -8.35 15.58 -0.08
CA TRP A 96 -8.43 14.11 -0.24
C TRP A 96 -9.62 13.57 0.53
N PRO A 97 -10.24 12.45 0.06
CA PRO A 97 -11.27 11.76 0.82
C PRO A 97 -10.77 11.38 2.22
N SER A 98 -11.54 11.73 3.24
CA SER A 98 -11.13 11.56 4.63
C SER A 98 -12.19 10.78 5.42
N PHE A 99 -11.70 9.90 6.30
CA PHE A 99 -12.52 9.02 7.14
C PHE A 99 -11.98 9.04 8.57
N TRP A 100 -12.84 8.89 9.56
CA TRP A 100 -12.39 8.81 10.95
C TRP A 100 -12.19 7.36 11.45
N LYS A 101 -12.66 6.37 10.68
CA LYS A 101 -12.49 4.93 11.00
C LYS A 101 -12.56 4.08 9.73
N PRO A 102 -11.70 3.07 9.54
CA PRO A 102 -11.86 2.04 8.51
C PRO A 102 -12.87 0.98 8.96
N LEU A 103 -13.27 0.12 8.03
CA LEU A 103 -13.97 -1.13 8.33
C LEU A 103 -13.02 -2.11 9.03
N ASP A 104 -13.60 -3.05 9.77
CA ASP A 104 -12.81 -4.05 10.49
C ASP A 104 -12.01 -4.93 9.51
N ASN A 105 -10.74 -5.20 9.85
CA ASN A 105 -9.81 -5.99 9.02
C ASN A 105 -9.62 -5.48 7.57
N ALA A 106 -9.83 -4.20 7.34
CA ALA A 106 -9.75 -3.61 6.00
C ALA A 106 -8.35 -3.14 5.62
N ILE A 107 -7.60 -2.65 6.58
CA ILE A 107 -6.31 -1.99 6.35
C ILE A 107 -5.19 -2.56 7.21
N GLY A 108 -3.96 -2.35 6.76
CA GLY A 108 -2.75 -2.42 7.55
C GLY A 108 -2.04 -1.06 7.57
N THR A 109 -1.08 -0.91 8.46
CA THR A 109 -0.27 0.30 8.59
C THR A 109 1.20 -0.02 8.63
N SER A 110 2.03 0.90 8.15
CA SER A 110 3.49 0.84 8.24
C SER A 110 4.06 2.24 8.45
N GLU A 111 5.32 2.30 8.87
CA GLU A 111 6.01 3.56 9.05
C GLU A 111 6.54 4.05 7.71
N ASP A 112 6.23 5.29 7.35
CA ASP A 112 6.72 5.97 6.16
C ASP A 112 7.71 7.07 6.55
N ARG A 113 8.98 6.88 6.17
CA ARG A 113 10.10 7.81 6.39
C ARG A 113 10.57 8.50 5.11
N SER A 114 9.78 8.44 4.05
CA SER A 114 10.17 8.96 2.72
C SER A 114 10.31 10.49 2.65
N TRP A 115 9.78 11.21 3.64
CA TRP A 115 9.84 12.67 3.77
C TRP A 115 10.57 13.08 5.06
N PHE A 116 10.77 14.38 5.28
CA PHE A 116 11.44 14.94 6.47
C PHE A 116 10.76 14.63 7.82
N SER A 117 9.57 14.04 7.79
CA SER A 117 8.81 13.60 8.96
C SER A 117 8.40 12.13 8.83
N VAL A 118 8.32 11.46 9.97
CA VAL A 118 7.78 10.11 10.04
C VAL A 118 6.25 10.19 9.96
N ARG A 119 5.66 9.42 9.05
CA ARG A 119 4.20 9.31 8.88
C ARG A 119 3.77 7.86 9.03
N THR A 120 2.49 7.64 9.31
CA THR A 120 1.91 6.30 9.31
C THR A 120 1.18 6.07 7.99
N GLU A 121 1.75 5.22 7.17
CA GLU A 121 1.18 4.76 5.90
C GLU A 121 0.00 3.82 6.17
N VAL A 122 -1.02 3.89 5.32
CA VAL A 122 -2.17 2.99 5.31
C VAL A 122 -2.23 2.25 3.98
N HIS A 123 -2.32 0.92 4.03
CA HIS A 123 -2.43 0.06 2.86
C HIS A 123 -3.60 -0.93 2.98
N CYS A 124 -4.05 -1.42 1.85
CA CYS A 124 -5.07 -2.47 1.78
C CYS A 124 -4.54 -3.76 2.41
N ARG A 125 -5.28 -4.33 3.37
CA ARG A 125 -4.88 -5.59 4.03
C ARG A 125 -4.77 -6.76 3.05
N ARG A 126 -5.62 -6.81 2.02
CA ARG A 126 -5.71 -7.95 1.10
C ARG A 126 -4.64 -7.95 0.02
N CYS A 127 -4.33 -6.80 -0.58
CA CYS A 127 -3.39 -6.72 -1.69
C CYS A 127 -2.14 -5.88 -1.42
N GLY A 128 -2.04 -5.25 -0.24
CA GLY A 128 -0.92 -4.39 0.12
C GLY A 128 -0.86 -3.06 -0.63
N GLY A 129 -1.86 -2.73 -1.44
CA GLY A 129 -1.87 -1.48 -2.21
C GLY A 129 -1.87 -0.26 -1.29
N HIS A 130 -0.98 0.70 -1.57
CA HIS A 130 -0.93 1.96 -0.84
C HIS A 130 -2.23 2.76 -0.99
N LEU A 131 -2.80 3.20 0.12
CA LEU A 131 -4.05 3.96 0.13
C LEU A 131 -3.83 5.43 0.51
N GLY A 132 -2.97 5.69 1.46
CA GLY A 132 -2.74 7.02 2.01
C GLY A 132 -2.04 6.97 3.36
N HIS A 133 -2.39 7.91 4.25
CA HIS A 133 -1.80 8.03 5.57
C HIS A 133 -2.88 8.30 6.64
N VAL A 134 -2.58 7.96 7.88
CA VAL A 134 -3.42 8.28 9.02
C VAL A 134 -2.71 9.29 9.93
N PHE A 135 -3.49 10.25 10.43
CA PHE A 135 -3.04 11.35 11.30
C PHE A 135 -3.90 11.43 12.56
N GLU A 136 -3.38 12.03 13.63
CA GLU A 136 -4.06 12.17 14.92
C GLU A 136 -4.83 13.49 15.07
N ASP A 137 -5.19 14.13 13.96
CA ASP A 137 -5.89 15.41 13.89
C ASP A 137 -7.32 15.27 13.37
N GLY A 138 -7.92 14.12 13.57
CA GLY A 138 -9.29 13.81 13.14
C GLY A 138 -10.38 14.16 14.16
N PRO A 139 -11.65 13.98 13.78
CA PRO A 139 -12.79 14.24 14.65
C PRO A 139 -13.04 13.11 15.65
N LYS A 140 -13.86 13.40 16.65
CA LYS A 140 -14.44 12.37 17.50
C LYS A 140 -15.28 11.38 16.63
N PRO A 141 -15.40 10.11 17.03
CA PRO A 141 -14.98 9.53 18.31
C PRO A 141 -13.51 9.07 18.36
N THR A 142 -12.82 8.89 17.23
CA THR A 142 -11.48 8.31 17.22
C THR A 142 -10.35 9.32 17.38
N GLY A 143 -10.55 10.57 16.97
CA GLY A 143 -9.48 11.56 16.86
C GLY A 143 -8.54 11.30 15.67
N LEU A 144 -8.85 10.32 14.82
CA LEU A 144 -8.02 9.94 13.68
C LEU A 144 -8.58 10.48 12.36
N ARG A 145 -7.68 10.86 11.48
CA ARG A 145 -7.97 11.23 10.09
C ARG A 145 -7.23 10.28 9.15
N TYR A 146 -7.98 9.38 8.54
CA TYR A 146 -7.52 8.56 7.43
C TYR A 146 -7.66 9.36 6.14
N CYS A 147 -6.54 9.87 5.64
CA CYS A 147 -6.44 10.68 4.44
C CYS A 147 -6.07 9.79 3.26
N MET A 148 -7.07 9.46 2.44
CA MET A 148 -6.93 8.43 1.41
C MET A 148 -6.87 9.04 0.01
N ASN A 149 -6.06 8.46 -0.87
CA ASN A 149 -6.10 8.77 -2.30
C ASN A 149 -7.40 8.22 -2.89
N GLY A 150 -8.23 9.08 -3.44
CA GLY A 150 -9.51 8.64 -4.03
C GLY A 150 -9.31 7.71 -5.22
N VAL A 151 -8.26 7.91 -6.01
CA VAL A 151 -7.93 7.04 -7.15
C VAL A 151 -7.62 5.60 -6.72
N ALA A 152 -7.17 5.38 -5.48
CA ALA A 152 -6.91 4.05 -4.91
C ALA A 152 -8.20 3.31 -4.51
N MET A 153 -9.35 3.96 -4.59
CA MET A 153 -10.65 3.41 -4.17
C MET A 153 -11.69 3.52 -5.28
N LYS A 154 -12.73 2.71 -5.16
CA LYS A 154 -13.98 2.82 -5.90
C LYS A 154 -15.13 2.96 -4.91
N PHE A 155 -16.16 3.68 -5.29
CA PHE A 155 -17.36 3.80 -4.49
C PHE A 155 -18.45 2.84 -5.00
N GLU A 156 -19.01 2.05 -4.11
CA GLU A 156 -20.14 1.16 -4.34
C GLU A 156 -21.35 1.69 -3.54
N PRO A 157 -22.41 2.18 -4.24
CA PRO A 157 -23.61 2.63 -3.55
C PRO A 157 -24.29 1.48 -2.79
N ALA A 158 -24.86 1.78 -1.64
CA ALA A 158 -25.73 0.83 -0.95
C ALA A 158 -26.95 0.48 -1.82
N SER A 159 -27.33 -0.79 -1.83
CA SER A 159 -28.57 -1.23 -2.46
C SER A 159 -29.77 -0.52 -1.82
N SER A 160 -30.69 -0.03 -2.64
CA SER A 160 -31.96 0.58 -2.21
C SER A 160 -32.87 -0.46 -1.59
#